data_e527970923636b9b4f15d39cc7231984
#
_entry.id   e527970923636b9b4f15d39cc7231984
#
_cell.length_a   1.000
_cell.length_b   1.000
_cell.length_c   1.000
_cell.angle_alpha   90.00
_cell.angle_beta   90.00
_cell.angle_gamma   90.00
#
_symmetry.space_group_name_H-M   'P 1'
#
loop_
_entity.id
_entity.type
_entity.pdbx_description
1 polymer ?
#
loop_
_entity_poly.entity_id
_entity_poly.type
_entity_poly.pdbx_seq_one_letter_code
_entity_poly.pdbx_strand_id
1 'polypeptide(L)'
;MNNNLVKQHTTIDIDVATRGLLLRMGDAWFELGELRQAEDVYLKINEEYPDSEESEIAQSRLMTISRGYEQEGLLRLSLAVLERLEQTMTITE
;
A
#
# COMPACT_ATOMS: atom_id res chain seq x y z
N MET A 1 -32.09 -2.98 -23.79
CA MET A 1 -31.95 -2.75 -23.31
C MET A 1 -31.39 -2.49 -22.64
N ASN A 2 -31.32 -2.31 -22.42
CA ASN A 2 -30.76 -2.08 -21.59
C ASN A 2 -29.70 -2.68 -21.12
N ASN A 3 -29.11 -3.62 -21.66
CA ASN A 3 -27.94 -4.24 -21.23
C ASN A 3 -26.76 -3.36 -21.27
N ASN A 4 -26.62 -2.55 -22.26
CA ASN A 4 -25.52 -1.66 -22.28
C ASN A 4 -25.54 -0.69 -21.17
N LEU A 5 -26.70 -0.23 -20.86
CA LEU A 5 -26.85 0.66 -19.80
C LEU A 5 -26.48 0.02 -18.51
N VAL A 6 -26.90 -1.19 -18.30
CA VAL A 6 -26.57 -1.92 -17.11
C VAL A 6 -25.08 -2.10 -17.01
N LYS A 7 -24.43 -2.44 -18.08
CA LYS A 7 -23.00 -2.60 -18.04
C LYS A 7 -22.30 -1.35 -17.66
N GLN A 8 -22.74 -0.23 -18.18
CA GLN A 8 -22.10 1.01 -17.84
C GLN A 8 -22.28 1.34 -16.39
N HIS A 9 -23.45 1.04 -15.88
CA HIS A 9 -23.72 1.34 -14.49
C HIS A 9 -22.99 0.41 -13.57
N THR A 10 -22.75 -0.80 -14.02
CA THR A 10 -22.10 -1.75 -13.17
C THR A 10 -20.63 -1.85 -13.44
N THR A 11 -20.13 -1.00 -14.32
CA THR A 11 -18.71 -1.01 -14.57
C THR A 11 -17.98 -0.64 -13.29
N ILE A 12 -17.11 -1.49 -12.89
CA ILE A 12 -16.34 -1.28 -11.71
C ILE A 12 -14.97 -0.85 -12.14
N ASP A 13 -14.48 0.18 -11.50
CA ASP A 13 -13.09 0.56 -11.73
C ASP A 13 -12.25 -0.47 -11.01
N ILE A 14 -11.69 -1.37 -11.76
CA ILE A 14 -10.91 -2.46 -11.22
C ILE A 14 -9.75 -1.94 -10.38
N ASP A 15 -9.13 -0.86 -10.82
CA ASP A 15 -8.02 -0.31 -10.08
C ASP A 15 -8.46 0.20 -8.72
N VAL A 16 -9.58 0.89 -8.66
CA VAL A 16 -10.09 1.37 -7.39
C VAL A 16 -10.39 0.20 -6.46
N ALA A 17 -11.06 -0.80 -6.98
CA ALA A 17 -11.40 -1.97 -6.17
C ALA A 17 -10.15 -2.70 -5.69
N THR A 18 -9.18 -2.85 -6.58
CA THR A 18 -7.97 -3.59 -6.27
C THR A 18 -7.14 -2.89 -5.21
N ARG A 19 -6.92 -1.58 -5.36
CA ARG A 19 -6.07 -0.91 -4.38
C ARG A 19 -6.76 -0.78 -3.04
N GLY A 20 -8.09 -0.68 -3.03
CA GLY A 20 -8.81 -0.71 -1.76
C GLY A 20 -8.69 -2.04 -1.05
N LEU A 21 -8.78 -3.13 -1.81
CA LEU A 21 -8.62 -4.45 -1.24
C LEU A 21 -7.19 -4.65 -0.73
N LEU A 22 -6.21 -4.20 -1.51
CA LEU A 22 -4.82 -4.32 -1.08
C LEU A 22 -4.58 -3.56 0.21
N LEU A 23 -5.17 -2.38 0.35
CA LEU A 23 -4.98 -1.62 1.58
C LEU A 23 -5.56 -2.38 2.77
N ARG A 24 -6.74 -2.96 2.61
CA ARG A 24 -7.33 -3.74 3.69
C ARG A 24 -6.49 -4.96 4.02
N MET A 25 -5.88 -5.57 3.00
CA MET A 25 -5.00 -6.71 3.25
C MET A 25 -3.76 -6.29 4.02
N GLY A 26 -3.16 -5.17 3.62
CA GLY A 26 -2.00 -4.66 4.33
C GLY A 26 -2.32 -4.35 5.77
N ASP A 27 -3.47 -3.72 6.00
CA ASP A 27 -3.86 -3.38 7.36
C ASP A 27 -4.14 -4.62 8.19
N ALA A 28 -4.69 -5.67 7.58
CA ALA A 28 -4.92 -6.91 8.30
C ALA A 28 -3.60 -7.55 8.74
N TRP A 29 -2.61 -7.58 7.84
CA TRP A 29 -1.30 -8.09 8.21
C TRP A 29 -0.67 -7.25 9.32
N PHE A 30 -0.81 -5.91 9.18
CA PHE A 30 -0.25 -5.00 10.15
C PHE A 30 -0.82 -5.27 11.55
N GLU A 31 -2.14 -5.45 11.62
CA GLU A 31 -2.79 -5.68 12.90
C GLU A 31 -2.44 -7.02 13.50
N LEU A 32 -2.11 -7.98 12.66
CA LEU A 32 -1.66 -9.28 13.15
C LEU A 32 -0.20 -9.25 13.58
N GLY A 33 0.49 -8.14 13.39
CA GLY A 33 1.89 -8.05 13.71
C GLY A 33 2.80 -8.66 12.67
N GLU A 34 2.25 -9.04 11.52
CA GLU A 34 3.05 -9.62 10.45
C GLU A 34 3.57 -8.50 9.58
N LEU A 35 4.58 -7.82 10.09
CA LEU A 35 5.03 -6.58 9.49
C LEU A 35 5.67 -6.75 8.12
N ARG A 36 6.34 -7.88 7.89
CA ARG A 36 6.98 -8.09 6.60
C ARG A 36 5.92 -8.21 5.51
N GLN A 37 4.86 -8.94 5.78
CA GLN A 37 3.78 -9.07 4.82
C GLN A 37 3.05 -7.75 4.63
N ALA A 38 2.85 -7.01 5.72
CA ALA A 38 2.23 -5.69 5.61
C ALA A 38 3.07 -4.77 4.73
N GLU A 39 4.39 -4.76 4.94
CA GLU A 39 5.29 -3.94 4.13
C GLU A 39 5.15 -4.28 2.67
N ASP A 40 5.16 -5.57 2.34
CA ASP A 40 5.09 -5.99 0.94
C ASP A 40 3.82 -5.47 0.27
N VAL A 41 2.70 -5.54 0.97
CA VAL A 41 1.42 -5.10 0.40
C VAL A 41 1.40 -3.58 0.26
N TYR A 42 1.84 -2.86 1.27
CA TYR A 42 1.85 -1.40 1.21
C TYR A 42 2.79 -0.90 0.10
N LEU A 43 3.93 -1.55 -0.06
CA LEU A 43 4.87 -1.16 -1.12
C LEU A 43 4.28 -1.42 -2.48
N LYS A 44 3.56 -2.51 -2.63
CA LYS A 44 2.90 -2.82 -3.88
C LYS A 44 1.89 -1.74 -4.25
N ILE A 45 1.11 -1.27 -3.28
CA ILE A 45 0.16 -0.20 -3.53
C ILE A 45 0.89 1.04 -4.01
N ASN A 46 1.97 1.40 -3.33
CA ASN A 46 2.70 2.60 -3.67
C ASN A 46 3.35 2.51 -5.03
N GLU A 47 3.78 1.33 -5.40
CA GLU A 47 4.43 1.12 -6.68
C GLU A 47 3.45 1.10 -7.84
N GLU A 48 2.31 0.45 -7.67
CA GLU A 48 1.37 0.26 -8.77
C GLU A 48 0.32 1.34 -8.88
N TYR A 49 0.03 2.04 -7.78
CA TYR A 49 -0.99 3.08 -7.77
C TYR A 49 -0.47 4.32 -7.08
N PRO A 50 0.63 4.90 -7.59
CA PRO A 50 1.38 5.91 -6.83
C PRO A 50 0.63 7.20 -6.50
N ASP A 51 -0.37 7.55 -7.27
CA ASP A 51 -1.04 8.82 -7.01
C ASP A 51 -2.40 8.65 -6.36
N SER A 52 -2.64 7.48 -5.79
CA SER A 52 -3.93 7.20 -5.19
C SER A 52 -3.97 7.59 -3.72
N GLU A 53 -5.16 7.74 -3.18
CA GLU A 53 -5.35 7.92 -1.77
C GLU A 53 -4.78 6.76 -0.99
N GLU A 54 -4.98 5.56 -1.52
CA GLU A 54 -4.49 4.35 -0.86
C GLU A 54 -2.97 4.36 -0.76
N SER A 55 -2.30 4.89 -1.76
CA SER A 55 -0.85 4.96 -1.71
C SER A 55 -0.38 5.93 -0.62
N GLU A 56 -1.10 7.02 -0.41
CA GLU A 56 -0.75 7.93 0.66
C GLU A 56 -0.92 7.28 2.02
N ILE A 57 -1.99 6.52 2.18
CA ILE A 57 -2.20 5.80 3.43
C ILE A 57 -1.12 4.74 3.60
N ALA A 58 -0.80 4.02 2.53
CA ALA A 58 0.23 2.99 2.59
C ALA A 58 1.58 3.58 3.00
N GLN A 59 1.92 4.75 2.46
CA GLN A 59 3.16 5.41 2.85
C GLN A 59 3.16 5.76 4.33
N SER A 60 2.03 6.24 4.83
CA SER A 60 1.92 6.56 6.23
C SER A 60 2.09 5.31 7.10
N ARG A 61 1.52 4.20 6.68
CA ARG A 61 1.68 2.93 7.41
C ARG A 61 3.13 2.48 7.42
N LEU A 62 3.81 2.63 6.27
CA LEU A 62 5.21 2.24 6.20
C LEU A 62 6.07 3.09 7.12
N MET A 63 5.76 4.38 7.24
CA MET A 63 6.48 5.23 8.17
C MET A 63 6.23 4.79 9.61
N THR A 64 5.01 4.38 9.91
CA THR A 64 4.71 3.88 11.25
C THR A 64 5.50 2.61 11.55
N ILE A 65 5.60 1.71 10.59
CA ILE A 65 6.38 0.48 10.76
C ILE A 65 7.84 0.82 10.99
N SER A 66 8.38 1.73 10.19
CA SER A 66 9.78 2.14 10.32
C SER A 66 10.05 2.71 11.70
N ARG A 67 9.18 3.58 12.18
CA ARG A 67 9.35 4.18 13.50
C ARG A 67 9.24 3.13 14.61
N GLY A 68 8.36 2.17 14.42
CA GLY A 68 8.25 1.09 15.40
C GLY A 68 9.54 0.30 15.51
N TYR A 69 10.15 -0.02 14.39
CA TYR A 69 11.43 -0.71 14.39
C TYR A 69 12.49 0.15 15.09
N GLU A 70 12.49 1.45 14.79
CA GLU A 70 13.46 2.34 15.40
C GLU A 70 13.34 2.37 16.90
N GLN A 71 12.11 2.44 17.40
CA GLN A 71 11.85 2.48 18.83
C GLN A 71 12.32 1.21 19.53
N GLU A 72 12.33 0.11 18.81
CA GLU A 72 12.82 -1.15 19.36
C GLU A 72 14.31 -1.35 19.15
N GLY A 73 14.97 -0.35 18.58
CA GLY A 73 16.40 -0.45 18.32
C GLY A 73 16.76 -1.28 17.10
N LEU A 74 15.77 -1.64 16.28
CA LEU A 74 16.00 -2.45 15.09
C LEU A 74 16.28 -1.52 13.91
N LEU A 75 17.43 -0.85 13.98
CA LEU A 75 17.72 0.24 13.06
C LEU A 75 17.87 -0.22 11.62
N ARG A 76 18.42 -1.41 11.44
CA ARG A 76 18.60 -1.92 10.10
C ARG A 76 17.26 -2.18 9.41
N LEU A 77 16.31 -2.73 10.17
CA LEU A 77 14.97 -2.96 9.64
C LEU A 77 14.25 -1.65 9.36
N SER A 78 14.42 -0.68 10.26
CA SER A 78 13.83 0.63 10.05
C SER A 78 14.34 1.27 8.77
N LEU A 79 15.66 1.25 8.57
CA LEU A 79 16.26 1.82 7.38
C LEU A 79 15.82 1.08 6.12
N ALA A 80 15.71 -0.24 6.21
CA ALA A 80 15.31 -1.03 5.05
C ALA A 80 13.92 -0.65 4.56
N VAL A 81 12.98 -0.40 5.49
CA VAL A 81 11.65 0.03 5.08
C VAL A 81 11.71 1.34 4.31
N LEU A 82 12.49 2.29 4.82
CA LEU A 82 12.61 3.58 4.16
C LEU A 82 13.25 3.47 2.80
N GLU A 83 14.25 2.63 2.67
CA GLU A 83 14.90 2.44 1.39
C GLU A 83 13.95 1.82 0.37
N ARG A 84 13.17 0.84 0.80
CA ARG A 84 12.22 0.22 -0.10
C ARG A 84 11.14 1.21 -0.53
N LEU A 85 10.70 2.05 0.41
CA LEU A 85 9.72 3.06 0.09
C LEU A 85 10.29 4.05 -0.92
N GLU A 86 11.51 4.48 -0.70
CA GLU A 86 12.14 5.41 -1.61
C GLU A 86 12.22 4.84 -3.02
N GLN A 87 12.54 3.57 -3.13
CA GLN A 87 12.65 2.94 -4.43
C GLN A 87 11.35 2.96 -5.20
N THR A 88 10.22 2.88 -4.52
CA THR A 88 8.94 2.90 -5.21
C THR A 88 8.54 4.30 -5.61
N MET A 89 9.21 5.32 -5.07
CA MET A 89 8.84 6.71 -5.32
C MET A 89 9.76 7.44 -6.28
N THR A 90 10.86 6.82 -6.66
CA THR A 90 11.83 7.52 -7.47
C THR A 90 11.68 7.18 -8.90
N ILE A 91 10.55 7.26 -9.39
CA ILE A 91 10.44 6.93 -10.60
C ILE A 91 10.64 7.86 -11.49
N THR A 92 10.62 8.59 -11.69
CA THR A 92 10.73 9.34 -12.58
C THR A 92 11.47 9.95 -13.05
N GLU A 93 11.70 10.16 -13.43
CA GLU A 93 12.20 10.84 -13.86
C GLU A 93 12.30 11.05 -14.52
#